data_c20732f2ea9b21d0b64cef4d42554420
#
_entry.id   c20732f2ea9b21d0b64cef4d42554420
#
_cell.length_a   1.000
_cell.length_b   1.000
_cell.length_c   1.000
_cell.angle_alpha   90.00
_cell.angle_beta   90.00
_cell.angle_gamma   90.00
#
_symmetry.space_group_name_H-M   'P 1'
#
loop_
_entity.id
_entity.type
_entity.pdbx_description
1 polymer ?
#
loop_
_entity_poly.entity_id
_entity_poly.type
_entity_poly.pdbx_seq_one_letter_code
_entity_poly.pdbx_strand_id
1 'polypeptide(L)'
;MVRVTTPAPLPQPDSEPDSATDVVRAVPNRRSALRAGAGLAAAGALATGCSATGAGAHPASASRVTGTSRATGTSRAPGTPHAPSGPVSAPAPRAFPRQPAQITHGPRTRPRVALTFHGQGDPAVTEKLLGEAERAGARVTVLAVGSWLDEHPGVARRILDGGHDLGNHTLRHIDINAMPEPDAYAEILGCADRLRRLTGSIGTWFRPSRASRASPLVERVARRVGYPHVLSYDVDSLDFTSPGATAVTRQVLGGIRPGSVVSLHFGYADTVAALPALLHELDRRGLRAVTTTELLS
;
A
#
# COMPACT_ATOMS: atom_id res chain seq x y z
N MET A 1 -52.78 -30.50 -47.95
CA MET A 1 -52.00 -31.14 -46.89
C MET A 1 -50.50 -30.85 -47.14
N VAL A 2 -49.94 -29.85 -46.48
CA VAL A 2 -48.55 -29.48 -46.62
C VAL A 2 -47.81 -30.07 -45.37
N ARG A 3 -46.87 -30.97 -45.62
CA ARG A 3 -46.02 -31.54 -44.54
C ARG A 3 -45.01 -30.49 -44.12
N VAL A 4 -45.07 -30.06 -42.87
CA VAL A 4 -44.04 -29.28 -42.22
C VAL A 4 -42.97 -30.24 -41.71
N THR A 5 -41.78 -30.23 -42.31
CA THR A 5 -40.60 -30.96 -41.85
C THR A 5 -39.87 -30.11 -40.82
N THR A 6 -39.77 -30.62 -39.59
CA THR A 6 -39.00 -30.03 -38.47
C THR A 6 -37.50 -30.22 -38.75
N PRO A 7 -36.65 -29.18 -38.67
CA PRO A 7 -35.20 -29.34 -38.80
C PRO A 7 -34.62 -30.05 -37.59
N ALA A 8 -33.60 -30.88 -37.82
CA ALA A 8 -32.84 -31.60 -36.81
C ALA A 8 -32.01 -30.66 -35.94
N PRO A 9 -31.78 -30.98 -34.65
CA PRO A 9 -30.95 -30.17 -33.77
C PRO A 9 -29.47 -30.23 -34.15
N LEU A 10 -28.79 -29.10 -34.06
CA LEU A 10 -27.36 -28.95 -34.28
C LEU A 10 -26.56 -29.73 -33.21
N PRO A 11 -25.40 -30.30 -33.55
CA PRO A 11 -24.55 -30.96 -32.56
C PRO A 11 -23.97 -29.98 -31.56
N GLN A 12 -23.99 -30.36 -30.28
CA GLN A 12 -23.34 -29.68 -29.19
C GLN A 12 -21.81 -29.83 -29.34
N PRO A 13 -20.99 -28.80 -29.01
CA PRO A 13 -19.55 -28.97 -29.00
C PRO A 13 -19.14 -29.87 -27.83
N ASP A 14 -18.27 -30.82 -28.11
CA ASP A 14 -17.69 -31.75 -27.17
C ASP A 14 -16.97 -31.00 -26.03
N SER A 15 -17.29 -31.37 -24.81
CA SER A 15 -16.63 -30.92 -23.61
C SER A 15 -15.24 -31.51 -23.55
N GLU A 16 -14.22 -30.71 -23.75
CA GLU A 16 -12.83 -31.08 -23.41
C GLU A 16 -12.69 -31.26 -21.89
N PRO A 17 -11.96 -32.29 -21.41
CA PRO A 17 -11.71 -32.51 -20.02
C PRO A 17 -10.64 -31.53 -19.52
N ASP A 18 -11.02 -30.71 -18.57
CA ASP A 18 -10.13 -29.81 -17.79
C ASP A 18 -9.21 -30.68 -16.91
N SER A 19 -8.01 -30.98 -17.37
CA SER A 19 -6.95 -31.63 -16.59
C SER A 19 -5.84 -30.63 -16.27
N ALA A 20 -6.10 -29.75 -15.36
CA ALA A 20 -5.08 -29.01 -14.63
C ALA A 20 -4.97 -29.60 -13.22
N THR A 21 -4.17 -30.66 -13.09
CA THR A 21 -3.69 -31.16 -11.80
C THR A 21 -2.78 -30.10 -11.17
N ASP A 22 -3.35 -29.41 -10.23
CA ASP A 22 -2.65 -28.46 -9.34
C ASP A 22 -1.71 -29.26 -8.41
N VAL A 23 -0.43 -29.33 -8.77
CA VAL A 23 0.62 -29.86 -7.89
C VAL A 23 0.91 -28.78 -6.85
N VAL A 24 0.15 -28.82 -5.77
CA VAL A 24 0.48 -28.10 -4.53
C VAL A 24 1.75 -28.71 -3.94
N ARG A 25 2.88 -28.11 -4.25
CA ARG A 25 4.17 -28.42 -3.62
C ARG A 25 4.14 -27.85 -2.19
N ALA A 26 3.91 -28.72 -1.21
CA ALA A 26 3.98 -28.43 0.22
C ALA A 26 5.38 -27.90 0.55
N VAL A 27 5.47 -26.67 1.01
CA VAL A 27 6.67 -26.10 1.62
C VAL A 27 6.74 -26.59 3.06
N PRO A 28 7.82 -27.27 3.50
CA PRO A 28 7.92 -27.79 4.87
C PRO A 28 8.06 -26.65 5.87
N ASN A 29 7.18 -26.65 6.84
CA ASN A 29 7.14 -25.75 7.99
C ASN A 29 8.38 -25.97 8.88
N ARG A 30 9.33 -25.03 8.89
CA ARG A 30 10.50 -25.05 9.77
C ARG A 30 10.17 -24.58 11.19
N ARG A 31 9.34 -25.34 11.88
CA ARG A 31 9.16 -25.20 13.33
C ARG A 31 9.13 -26.57 13.98
N SER A 32 10.30 -27.23 14.11
CA SER A 32 10.55 -28.30 15.09
C SER A 32 11.97 -28.82 14.92
N ALA A 33 12.97 -28.17 15.53
CA ALA A 33 14.23 -28.79 15.91
C ALA A 33 15.02 -27.85 16.84
N LEU A 34 14.63 -27.82 18.10
CA LEU A 34 15.47 -27.37 19.19
C LEU A 34 15.15 -28.20 20.42
N ARG A 35 15.76 -29.39 20.52
CA ARG A 35 16.02 -30.08 21.79
C ARG A 35 17.23 -31.00 21.63
N ALA A 36 18.09 -30.87 22.63
CA ALA A 36 19.17 -31.78 23.05
C ALA A 36 20.55 -31.54 22.47
N GLY A 37 21.45 -31.14 23.35
CA GLY A 37 22.88 -31.12 23.18
C GLY A 37 23.56 -30.38 24.35
N ALA A 38 23.60 -30.97 25.56
CA ALA A 38 24.40 -30.52 26.68
C ALA A 38 25.85 -31.03 26.50
N GLY A 39 26.84 -30.23 26.89
CA GLY A 39 28.20 -30.77 27.09
C GLY A 39 29.31 -29.74 27.15
N LEU A 40 29.78 -29.42 28.39
CA LEU A 40 31.17 -29.21 28.91
C LEU A 40 32.08 -28.11 28.26
N ALA A 41 32.32 -27.01 28.99
CA ALA A 41 33.41 -26.77 29.97
C ALA A 41 34.85 -26.58 29.40
N ALA A 42 35.42 -25.43 29.69
CA ALA A 42 36.75 -25.11 30.28
C ALA A 42 37.15 -23.69 29.90
N ALA A 43 37.24 -22.75 30.80
CA ALA A 43 38.34 -22.35 31.68
C ALA A 43 39.54 -21.69 30.94
N GLY A 44 39.88 -20.47 31.37
CA GLY A 44 41.19 -19.87 31.14
C GLY A 44 41.20 -18.36 31.01
N ALA A 45 41.40 -17.71 32.09
CA ALA A 45 42.47 -16.86 32.61
C ALA A 45 42.46 -15.37 32.17
N LEU A 46 42.18 -14.54 33.12
CA LEU A 46 42.84 -13.35 33.69
C LEU A 46 43.97 -12.67 32.88
N ALA A 47 43.80 -11.37 32.63
CA ALA A 47 44.91 -10.41 32.79
C ALA A 47 44.36 -9.01 33.08
N THR A 48 44.77 -8.54 34.21
CA THR A 48 44.74 -7.21 34.81
C THR A 48 45.57 -6.21 34.05
N GLY A 49 45.20 -4.92 34.06
CA GLY A 49 46.09 -3.84 33.65
C GLY A 49 45.51 -2.45 33.93
N CYS A 50 46.06 -1.79 34.93
CA CYS A 50 45.75 -0.55 35.61
C CYS A 50 45.83 0.74 34.79
N SER A 51 44.99 1.67 35.20
CA SER A 51 45.19 3.09 35.58
C SER A 51 46.10 4.02 34.76
N ALA A 52 45.55 5.20 34.41
CA ALA A 52 46.15 6.47 34.89
C ALA A 52 45.24 7.67 34.57
N THR A 53 45.03 8.42 35.59
CA THR A 53 44.48 9.77 35.75
C THR A 53 45.28 10.86 35.01
N GLY A 54 44.59 11.91 34.54
CA GLY A 54 45.24 13.15 34.10
C GLY A 54 44.24 14.29 33.99
N ALA A 55 44.12 15.08 35.05
CA ALA A 55 43.45 16.34 35.10
C ALA A 55 44.28 17.49 34.50
N GLY A 56 43.63 18.45 33.82
CA GLY A 56 44.32 19.66 33.35
C GLY A 56 43.31 20.76 33.02
N ALA A 57 43.34 21.81 33.87
CA ALA A 57 42.44 22.98 33.91
C ALA A 57 42.81 24.07 32.88
N HIS A 58 41.81 24.93 32.65
CA HIS A 58 41.77 26.21 31.93
C HIS A 58 42.99 27.16 32.01
N PRO A 59 43.09 28.27 31.17
CA PRO A 59 42.13 29.36 31.25
C PRO A 59 41.82 30.13 29.95
N ALA A 60 40.87 31.07 30.11
CA ALA A 60 40.35 32.05 29.19
C ALA A 60 41.36 33.09 28.65
N SER A 61 41.06 33.62 27.46
CA SER A 61 41.46 34.99 27.11
C SER A 61 40.45 35.61 26.13
N ALA A 62 39.92 36.72 26.57
CA ALA A 62 39.09 37.63 25.81
C ALA A 62 39.93 38.50 24.87
N SER A 63 39.46 38.78 23.66
CA SER A 63 39.86 39.93 22.88
C SER A 63 38.66 40.52 22.14
N ARG A 64 38.38 41.72 22.50
CA ARG A 64 37.36 42.62 21.97
C ARG A 64 37.95 43.34 20.76
N VAL A 65 37.28 43.25 19.59
CA VAL A 65 37.52 44.17 18.48
C VAL A 65 36.19 44.74 18.02
N THR A 66 36.08 46.03 18.20
CA THR A 66 35.02 46.90 17.70
C THR A 66 35.23 47.16 16.21
N GLY A 67 34.19 46.85 15.39
CA GLY A 67 34.16 47.23 13.99
C GLY A 67 32.74 47.51 13.57
N THR A 68 32.42 48.81 13.48
CA THR A 68 31.15 49.35 13.00
C THR A 68 31.13 49.23 11.48
N SER A 69 30.15 48.52 10.92
CA SER A 69 29.75 48.67 9.51
C SER A 69 28.24 48.47 9.38
N ARG A 70 27.63 49.54 8.94
CA ARG A 70 26.21 49.74 8.69
C ARG A 70 25.88 49.15 7.35
N ALA A 71 25.11 48.03 7.34
CA ALA A 71 24.50 47.52 6.12
C ALA A 71 22.97 47.43 6.35
N THR A 72 22.26 48.19 5.55
CA THR A 72 20.80 48.19 5.44
C THR A 72 20.37 46.90 4.81
N GLY A 73 19.97 45.90 5.61
CA GLY A 73 19.37 44.67 5.16
C GLY A 73 17.89 44.67 5.50
N THR A 74 17.04 44.66 4.50
CA THR A 74 15.60 44.47 4.58
C THR A 74 15.29 43.22 5.37
N SER A 75 14.74 43.40 6.57
CA SER A 75 14.27 42.31 7.43
C SER A 75 13.07 41.65 6.79
N ARG A 76 13.30 40.44 6.23
CA ARG A 76 12.22 39.52 5.87
C ARG A 76 11.60 39.01 7.17
N ALA A 77 10.33 39.33 7.38
CA ALA A 77 9.56 38.87 8.53
C ALA A 77 9.63 37.34 8.65
N PRO A 78 9.78 36.77 9.88
CA PRO A 78 9.69 35.34 10.07
C PRO A 78 8.29 34.87 9.66
N GLY A 79 8.25 33.86 8.76
CA GLY A 79 7.01 33.25 8.32
C GLY A 79 6.18 32.82 9.52
N THR A 80 4.94 33.23 9.54
CA THR A 80 3.93 32.83 10.54
C THR A 80 3.93 31.31 10.62
N PRO A 81 4.04 30.71 11.82
CA PRO A 81 3.89 29.28 11.97
C PRO A 81 2.51 28.89 11.45
N HIS A 82 2.48 27.98 10.49
CA HIS A 82 1.24 27.41 9.98
C HIS A 82 0.48 26.82 11.17
N ALA A 83 -0.68 27.37 11.48
CA ALA A 83 -1.55 26.79 12.49
C ALA A 83 -1.85 25.33 12.10
N PRO A 84 -1.90 24.39 13.05
CA PRO A 84 -2.23 23.00 12.73
C PRO A 84 -3.59 22.99 12.05
N SER A 85 -3.61 22.63 10.77
CA SER A 85 -4.83 22.39 10.02
C SER A 85 -5.67 21.38 10.81
N GLY A 86 -6.97 21.65 10.97
CA GLY A 86 -7.88 20.76 11.68
C GLY A 86 -7.81 19.32 11.16
N PRO A 87 -8.46 18.37 11.81
CA PRO A 87 -8.36 16.96 11.45
C PRO A 87 -8.72 16.77 9.96
N VAL A 88 -7.74 16.29 9.18
CA VAL A 88 -7.99 15.93 7.77
C VAL A 88 -8.89 14.70 7.79
N SER A 89 -10.11 14.89 7.30
CA SER A 89 -11.07 13.79 7.16
C SER A 89 -10.82 13.03 5.85
N ALA A 90 -10.86 11.70 5.88
CA ALA A 90 -10.81 10.92 4.66
C ALA A 90 -12.02 11.26 3.78
N PRO A 91 -11.85 11.40 2.44
CA PRO A 91 -12.98 11.54 1.55
C PRO A 91 -13.92 10.34 1.65
N ALA A 92 -15.23 10.57 1.60
CA ALA A 92 -16.21 9.50 1.57
C ALA A 92 -16.19 8.78 0.19
N PRO A 93 -16.64 7.52 0.13
CA PRO A 93 -16.84 6.83 -1.13
C PRO A 93 -17.78 7.63 -2.05
N ARG A 94 -17.46 7.65 -3.33
CA ARG A 94 -18.31 8.30 -4.31
C ARG A 94 -18.51 7.44 -5.55
N ALA A 95 -19.64 7.58 -6.20
CA ALA A 95 -19.92 6.91 -7.46
C ALA A 95 -19.24 7.64 -8.64
N PHE A 96 -18.74 6.85 -9.58
CA PHE A 96 -18.24 7.29 -10.88
C PHE A 96 -19.14 6.69 -11.96
N PRO A 97 -20.18 7.41 -12.43
CA PRO A 97 -21.27 6.83 -13.25
C PRO A 97 -20.81 6.16 -14.55
N ARG A 98 -19.62 6.52 -15.06
CA ARG A 98 -19.05 5.94 -16.28
C ARG A 98 -18.10 4.76 -16.01
N GLN A 99 -17.94 4.37 -14.74
CA GLN A 99 -17.11 3.26 -14.34
C GLN A 99 -17.95 2.03 -14.00
N PRO A 100 -17.44 0.80 -14.26
CA PRO A 100 -18.11 -0.44 -13.86
C PRO A 100 -18.17 -0.57 -12.34
N ALA A 101 -18.98 -1.51 -11.84
CA ALA A 101 -19.02 -1.84 -10.41
C ALA A 101 -17.66 -2.27 -9.87
N GLN A 102 -16.86 -2.96 -10.67
CA GLN A 102 -15.49 -3.36 -10.36
C GLN A 102 -14.52 -2.66 -11.31
N ILE A 103 -13.72 -1.74 -10.79
CA ILE A 103 -12.80 -0.88 -11.53
C ILE A 103 -11.41 -1.55 -11.56
N THR A 104 -10.86 -1.79 -12.74
CA THR A 104 -9.50 -2.30 -12.92
C THR A 104 -8.52 -1.24 -13.40
N HIS A 105 -9.01 -0.21 -14.06
CA HIS A 105 -8.21 0.90 -14.57
C HIS A 105 -9.07 2.15 -14.77
N GLY A 106 -8.43 3.30 -14.88
CA GLY A 106 -9.07 4.57 -15.24
C GLY A 106 -9.05 4.85 -16.75
N PRO A 107 -9.46 6.06 -17.15
CA PRO A 107 -9.42 6.51 -18.54
C PRO A 107 -8.00 6.45 -19.14
N ARG A 108 -7.89 5.92 -20.37
CA ARG A 108 -6.62 5.79 -21.09
C ARG A 108 -6.17 7.07 -21.79
N THR A 109 -6.99 8.11 -21.75
CA THR A 109 -6.79 9.37 -22.48
C THR A 109 -5.94 10.40 -21.73
N ARG A 110 -5.60 10.13 -20.47
CA ARG A 110 -4.79 11.03 -19.63
C ARG A 110 -3.51 10.35 -19.20
N PRO A 111 -2.37 11.05 -19.16
CA PRO A 111 -1.08 10.48 -18.76
C PRO A 111 -0.97 10.35 -17.22
N ARG A 112 -1.91 9.63 -16.62
CA ARG A 112 -2.00 9.39 -15.18
C ARG A 112 -2.07 7.90 -14.89
N VAL A 113 -1.51 7.49 -13.75
CA VAL A 113 -1.57 6.12 -13.22
C VAL A 113 -1.84 6.17 -11.72
N ALA A 114 -2.42 5.12 -11.14
CA ALA A 114 -2.57 4.98 -9.71
C ALA A 114 -1.66 3.86 -9.19
N LEU A 115 -0.71 4.22 -8.33
CA LEU A 115 0.02 3.24 -7.51
C LEU A 115 -0.82 2.98 -6.27
N THR A 116 -1.24 1.73 -6.07
CA THR A 116 -2.13 1.35 -4.98
C THR A 116 -1.47 0.31 -4.10
N PHE A 117 -1.49 0.53 -2.79
CA PHE A 117 -0.80 -0.31 -1.82
C PHE A 117 -1.78 -1.04 -0.93
N HIS A 118 -1.54 -2.33 -0.72
CA HIS A 118 -2.18 -3.09 0.34
C HIS A 118 -1.51 -2.71 1.66
N GLY A 119 -2.26 -2.02 2.52
CA GLY A 119 -1.77 -1.41 3.75
C GLY A 119 -1.73 -2.39 4.91
N GLN A 120 -0.59 -3.07 5.07
CA GLN A 120 -0.25 -3.96 6.17
C GLN A 120 1.28 -4.04 6.28
N GLY A 121 1.83 -4.23 7.49
CA GLY A 121 3.25 -4.42 7.73
C GLY A 121 3.83 -3.38 8.68
N ASP A 122 5.16 -3.25 8.71
CA ASP A 122 5.86 -2.33 9.59
C ASP A 122 5.56 -0.86 9.22
N PRO A 123 5.05 -0.04 10.16
CA PRO A 123 4.82 1.38 9.94
C PRO A 123 6.06 2.15 9.49
N ALA A 124 7.26 1.76 9.91
CA ALA A 124 8.50 2.42 9.48
C ALA A 124 8.77 2.20 7.97
N VAL A 125 8.36 1.06 7.43
CA VAL A 125 8.41 0.80 5.97
C VAL A 125 7.38 1.67 5.25
N THR A 126 6.17 1.77 5.81
CA THR A 126 5.11 2.64 5.29
C THR A 126 5.57 4.09 5.21
N GLU A 127 6.17 4.62 6.28
CA GLU A 127 6.73 5.99 6.32
C GLU A 127 7.74 6.24 5.21
N LYS A 128 8.66 5.28 4.99
CA LYS A 128 9.67 5.38 3.92
C LYS A 128 9.02 5.42 2.53
N LEU A 129 8.04 4.55 2.27
CA LEU A 129 7.35 4.47 0.98
C LEU A 129 6.53 5.74 0.69
N LEU A 130 5.79 6.23 1.69
CA LEU A 130 5.02 7.47 1.55
C LEU A 130 5.94 8.67 1.34
N GLY A 131 7.01 8.79 2.13
CA GLY A 131 8.00 9.85 1.98
C GLY A 131 8.72 9.82 0.62
N GLU A 132 8.96 8.63 0.05
CA GLU A 132 9.53 8.51 -1.30
C GLU A 132 8.56 9.00 -2.37
N ALA A 133 7.28 8.59 -2.27
CA ALA A 133 6.24 9.05 -3.19
C ALA A 133 6.08 10.59 -3.12
N GLU A 134 6.01 11.15 -1.92
CA GLU A 134 5.88 12.59 -1.68
C GLU A 134 7.06 13.39 -2.24
N ARG A 135 8.30 12.93 -2.02
CA ARG A 135 9.51 13.57 -2.59
C ARG A 135 9.50 13.59 -4.11
N ALA A 136 8.92 12.59 -4.74
CA ALA A 136 8.74 12.53 -6.18
C ALA A 136 7.48 13.29 -6.68
N GLY A 137 6.74 13.97 -5.79
CA GLY A 137 5.49 14.66 -6.14
C GLY A 137 4.34 13.72 -6.50
N ALA A 138 4.46 12.42 -6.15
CA ALA A 138 3.45 11.41 -6.39
C ALA A 138 2.45 11.32 -5.24
N ARG A 139 1.20 10.97 -5.57
CA ARG A 139 0.17 10.59 -4.59
C ARG A 139 -0.29 9.19 -4.87
N VAL A 140 -0.55 8.45 -3.81
CA VAL A 140 -0.86 7.02 -3.88
C VAL A 140 -2.22 6.72 -3.25
N THR A 141 -2.71 5.50 -3.41
CA THR A 141 -3.91 5.00 -2.74
C THR A 141 -3.52 3.85 -1.83
N VAL A 142 -3.89 3.92 -0.56
CA VAL A 142 -3.63 2.86 0.41
C VAL A 142 -4.93 2.19 0.80
N LEU A 143 -5.04 0.89 0.58
CA LEU A 143 -6.14 0.04 1.01
C LEU A 143 -5.70 -0.63 2.32
N ALA A 144 -6.12 -0.10 3.47
CA ALA A 144 -5.64 -0.51 4.78
C ALA A 144 -6.43 -1.70 5.34
N VAL A 145 -5.72 -2.65 5.95
CA VAL A 145 -6.30 -3.73 6.74
C VAL A 145 -6.76 -3.19 8.09
N GLY A 146 -7.97 -3.54 8.52
CA GLY A 146 -8.56 -2.98 9.73
C GLY A 146 -7.80 -3.34 11.02
N SER A 147 -7.31 -4.58 11.16
CA SER A 147 -6.49 -4.99 12.30
C SER A 147 -5.16 -4.24 12.37
N TRP A 148 -4.55 -3.94 11.23
CA TRP A 148 -3.35 -3.11 11.16
C TRP A 148 -3.60 -1.67 11.62
N LEU A 149 -4.79 -1.12 11.32
CA LEU A 149 -5.18 0.20 11.83
C LEU A 149 -5.48 0.19 13.35
N ASP A 150 -5.93 -0.94 13.91
CA ASP A 150 -6.09 -1.09 15.37
C ASP A 150 -4.73 -1.09 16.07
N GLU A 151 -3.72 -1.74 15.50
CA GLU A 151 -2.34 -1.79 16.02
C GLU A 151 -1.59 -0.47 15.83
N HIS A 152 -1.86 0.24 14.72
CA HIS A 152 -1.12 1.44 14.30
C HIS A 152 -2.06 2.59 13.88
N PRO A 153 -2.89 3.13 14.79
CA PRO A 153 -3.93 4.10 14.43
C PRO A 153 -3.39 5.40 13.83
N GLY A 154 -2.16 5.78 14.16
CA GLY A 154 -1.50 6.98 13.62
C GLY A 154 -1.24 6.93 12.12
N VAL A 155 -1.16 5.73 11.53
CA VAL A 155 -0.89 5.55 10.09
C VAL A 155 -2.02 6.09 9.23
N ALA A 156 -3.28 5.95 9.68
CA ALA A 156 -4.43 6.52 8.96
C ALA A 156 -4.27 8.04 8.75
N ARG A 157 -3.88 8.74 9.79
CA ARG A 157 -3.60 10.18 9.75
C ARG A 157 -2.42 10.50 8.85
N ARG A 158 -1.33 9.75 8.97
CA ARG A 158 -0.12 9.93 8.16
C ARG A 158 -0.41 9.83 6.65
N ILE A 159 -1.22 8.85 6.25
CA ILE A 159 -1.61 8.66 4.84
C ILE A 159 -2.37 9.88 4.34
N LEU A 160 -3.35 10.36 5.10
CA LEU A 160 -4.20 11.50 4.71
C LEU A 160 -3.43 12.82 4.69
N ASP A 161 -2.54 13.06 5.66
CA ASP A 161 -1.74 14.29 5.75
C ASP A 161 -0.76 14.41 4.56
N GLY A 162 -0.33 13.27 3.96
CA GLY A 162 0.44 13.22 2.72
C GLY A 162 -0.38 13.45 1.45
N GLY A 163 -1.70 13.67 1.56
CA GLY A 163 -2.58 13.87 0.40
C GLY A 163 -2.89 12.58 -0.37
N HIS A 164 -2.74 11.42 0.27
CA HIS A 164 -3.01 10.11 -0.32
C HIS A 164 -4.47 9.70 -0.09
N ASP A 165 -5.00 8.81 -0.95
CA ASP A 165 -6.27 8.14 -0.69
C ASP A 165 -6.09 7.04 0.37
N LEU A 166 -7.08 6.92 1.27
CA LEU A 166 -7.16 5.83 2.24
C LEU A 166 -8.47 5.07 2.06
N GLY A 167 -8.38 3.75 1.95
CA GLY A 167 -9.50 2.85 1.71
C GLY A 167 -9.43 1.57 2.54
N ASN A 168 -10.41 0.71 2.33
CA ASN A 168 -10.72 -0.51 3.06
C ASN A 168 -10.14 -1.74 2.35
N HIS A 169 -9.36 -2.56 3.08
CA HIS A 169 -8.85 -3.85 2.61
C HIS A 169 -9.26 -5.01 3.52
N THR A 170 -10.50 -5.01 3.99
CA THR A 170 -11.09 -5.95 4.97
C THR A 170 -10.52 -5.79 6.38
N LEU A 171 -11.14 -6.47 7.34
CA LEU A 171 -10.75 -6.38 8.75
C LEU A 171 -9.47 -7.16 9.06
N ARG A 172 -9.37 -8.41 8.60
CA ARG A 172 -8.32 -9.37 9.01
C ARG A 172 -7.49 -9.92 7.84
N HIS A 173 -7.72 -9.43 6.63
CA HIS A 173 -7.00 -9.86 5.42
C HIS A 173 -7.09 -11.37 5.16
N ILE A 174 -8.28 -11.96 5.31
CA ILE A 174 -8.58 -13.37 4.96
C ILE A 174 -9.13 -13.45 3.54
N ASP A 175 -9.22 -14.64 2.95
CA ASP A 175 -9.83 -14.83 1.62
C ASP A 175 -11.34 -14.52 1.69
N ILE A 176 -11.70 -13.30 1.30
CA ILE A 176 -13.07 -12.82 1.40
C ILE A 176 -14.01 -13.48 0.40
N ASN A 177 -13.50 -13.94 -0.74
CA ASN A 177 -14.33 -14.60 -1.74
C ASN A 177 -14.78 -16.01 -1.32
N ALA A 178 -14.05 -16.65 -0.41
CA ALA A 178 -14.39 -17.96 0.16
C ALA A 178 -15.38 -17.87 1.34
N MET A 179 -15.74 -16.64 1.77
CA MET A 179 -16.60 -16.46 2.94
C MET A 179 -18.08 -16.51 2.61
N PRO A 180 -18.93 -17.02 3.53
CA PRO A 180 -20.36 -16.80 3.49
C PRO A 180 -20.68 -15.30 3.67
N GLU A 181 -21.85 -14.89 3.19
CA GLU A 181 -22.24 -13.46 3.14
C GLU A 181 -22.17 -12.75 4.50
N PRO A 182 -22.62 -13.30 5.64
CA PRO A 182 -22.52 -12.63 6.94
C PRO A 182 -21.07 -12.32 7.34
N ASP A 183 -20.15 -13.24 7.07
CA ASP A 183 -18.73 -13.10 7.42
C ASP A 183 -18.04 -12.08 6.48
N ALA A 184 -18.31 -12.15 5.19
CA ALA A 184 -17.83 -11.15 4.23
C ALA A 184 -18.32 -9.73 4.59
N TYR A 185 -19.59 -9.62 5.01
CA TYR A 185 -20.15 -8.35 5.49
C TYR A 185 -19.42 -7.85 6.74
N ALA A 186 -19.19 -8.73 7.73
CA ALA A 186 -18.48 -8.38 8.95
C ALA A 186 -17.03 -7.93 8.69
N GLU A 187 -16.33 -8.56 7.74
CA GLU A 187 -14.98 -8.18 7.32
C GLU A 187 -14.93 -6.77 6.71
N ILE A 188 -15.85 -6.45 5.80
CA ILE A 188 -15.87 -5.12 5.15
C ILE A 188 -16.35 -4.06 6.14
N LEU A 189 -17.43 -4.31 6.87
CA LEU A 189 -17.99 -3.36 7.84
C LEU A 189 -17.01 -3.10 8.98
N GLY A 190 -16.37 -4.16 9.51
CA GLY A 190 -15.43 -4.04 10.61
C GLY A 190 -14.25 -3.11 10.28
N CYS A 191 -13.70 -3.17 9.07
CA CYS A 191 -12.68 -2.23 8.61
C CYS A 191 -13.27 -0.82 8.37
N ALA A 192 -14.44 -0.72 7.76
CA ALA A 192 -15.13 0.55 7.52
C ALA A 192 -15.35 1.34 8.83
N ASP A 193 -15.74 0.63 9.91
CA ASP A 193 -15.94 1.25 11.23
C ASP A 193 -14.65 1.76 11.85
N ARG A 194 -13.51 1.08 11.62
CA ARG A 194 -12.19 1.54 12.06
C ARG A 194 -11.80 2.84 11.32
N LEU A 195 -11.92 2.81 10.01
CA LEU A 195 -11.67 3.99 9.20
C LEU A 195 -12.55 5.17 9.65
N ARG A 196 -13.86 4.94 9.87
CA ARG A 196 -14.78 6.00 10.32
C ARG A 196 -14.38 6.57 11.67
N ARG A 197 -13.97 5.74 12.64
CA ARG A 197 -13.50 6.23 13.95
C ARG A 197 -12.23 7.06 13.86
N LEU A 198 -11.30 6.68 12.97
CA LEU A 198 -9.99 7.33 12.85
C LEU A 198 -10.02 8.59 11.98
N THR A 199 -10.92 8.65 10.99
CA THR A 199 -10.86 9.65 9.93
C THR A 199 -12.20 10.34 9.62
N GLY A 200 -13.28 9.96 10.31
CA GLY A 200 -14.63 10.49 10.06
C GLY A 200 -15.35 9.91 8.83
N SER A 201 -14.69 9.04 8.05
CA SER A 201 -15.24 8.41 6.84
C SER A 201 -14.89 6.92 6.79
N ILE A 202 -15.65 6.13 6.03
CA ILE A 202 -15.34 4.72 5.77
C ILE A 202 -14.16 4.53 4.78
N GLY A 203 -13.50 5.61 4.37
CA GLY A 203 -12.47 5.62 3.35
C GLY A 203 -13.04 5.68 1.93
N THR A 204 -12.19 5.98 0.96
CA THR A 204 -12.63 6.27 -0.41
C THR A 204 -12.95 5.01 -1.20
N TRP A 205 -12.18 3.93 -0.99
CA TRP A 205 -12.19 2.72 -1.80
C TRP A 205 -12.30 1.45 -0.95
N PHE A 206 -12.83 0.39 -1.56
CA PHE A 206 -12.76 -0.98 -1.04
C PHE A 206 -12.05 -1.87 -2.07
N ARG A 207 -11.15 -2.75 -1.59
CA ARG A 207 -10.52 -3.82 -2.36
C ARG A 207 -10.65 -5.14 -1.61
N PRO A 208 -11.03 -6.26 -2.29
CA PRO A 208 -11.10 -7.58 -1.63
C PRO A 208 -9.71 -8.05 -1.21
N SER A 209 -9.61 -8.66 -0.04
CA SER A 209 -8.38 -9.29 0.43
C SER A 209 -8.16 -10.65 -0.25
N ARG A 210 -6.89 -10.97 -0.52
CA ARG A 210 -6.42 -12.20 -1.16
C ARG A 210 -7.05 -12.52 -2.52
N ALA A 211 -7.60 -11.51 -3.19
CA ALA A 211 -8.22 -11.67 -4.49
C ALA A 211 -7.98 -10.44 -5.35
N SER A 212 -7.65 -10.64 -6.62
CA SER A 212 -7.55 -9.55 -7.58
C SER A 212 -8.92 -8.96 -7.95
N ARG A 213 -9.98 -9.75 -7.83
CA ARG A 213 -11.36 -9.39 -8.14
C ARG A 213 -12.32 -9.86 -7.05
N ALA A 214 -13.33 -9.06 -6.77
CA ALA A 214 -14.44 -9.46 -5.91
C ALA A 214 -15.36 -10.44 -6.63
N SER A 215 -15.88 -11.42 -5.90
CA SER A 215 -17.02 -12.22 -6.36
C SER A 215 -18.29 -11.36 -6.43
N PRO A 216 -19.32 -11.77 -7.18
CA PRO A 216 -20.62 -11.06 -7.19
C PRO A 216 -21.24 -10.88 -5.81
N LEU A 217 -21.01 -11.82 -4.89
CA LEU A 217 -21.43 -11.71 -3.49
C LEU A 217 -20.70 -10.57 -2.82
N VAL A 218 -19.38 -10.53 -2.90
CA VAL A 218 -18.53 -9.51 -2.26
C VAL A 218 -18.81 -8.11 -2.83
N GLU A 219 -19.07 -7.99 -4.14
CA GLU A 219 -19.50 -6.71 -4.74
C GLU A 219 -20.82 -6.20 -4.14
N ARG A 220 -21.83 -7.08 -4.00
CA ARG A 220 -23.11 -6.72 -3.37
C ARG A 220 -22.94 -6.30 -1.91
N VAL A 221 -22.13 -7.04 -1.17
CA VAL A 221 -21.83 -6.77 0.23
C VAL A 221 -21.11 -5.43 0.39
N ALA A 222 -20.08 -5.17 -0.42
CA ALA A 222 -19.35 -3.89 -0.41
C ALA A 222 -20.28 -2.70 -0.67
N ARG A 223 -21.19 -2.84 -1.64
CA ARG A 223 -22.20 -1.81 -1.95
C ARG A 223 -23.14 -1.58 -0.77
N ARG A 224 -23.56 -2.64 -0.06
CA ARG A 224 -24.43 -2.54 1.13
C ARG A 224 -23.72 -1.82 2.29
N VAL A 225 -22.40 -1.97 2.43
CA VAL A 225 -21.60 -1.22 3.43
C VAL A 225 -21.44 0.26 3.04
N GLY A 226 -21.54 0.60 1.75
CA GLY A 226 -21.44 1.98 1.27
C GLY A 226 -20.40 2.25 0.20
N TYR A 227 -19.74 1.21 -0.34
CA TYR A 227 -18.79 1.35 -1.44
C TYR A 227 -19.47 1.13 -2.79
N PRO A 228 -19.71 2.18 -3.60
CA PRO A 228 -20.39 2.04 -4.90
C PRO A 228 -19.57 1.25 -5.92
N HIS A 229 -18.25 1.22 -5.74
CA HIS A 229 -17.31 0.49 -6.58
C HIS A 229 -16.34 -0.35 -5.75
N VAL A 230 -15.91 -1.47 -6.32
CA VAL A 230 -14.76 -2.26 -5.87
C VAL A 230 -13.54 -1.86 -6.69
N LEU A 231 -12.43 -1.56 -6.04
CA LEU A 231 -11.17 -1.23 -6.69
C LEU A 231 -10.32 -2.50 -6.88
N SER A 232 -10.14 -2.88 -8.12
CA SER A 232 -9.21 -3.92 -8.55
C SER A 232 -7.95 -3.27 -9.18
N TYR A 233 -7.25 -3.97 -10.06
CA TYR A 233 -6.07 -3.47 -10.76
C TYR A 233 -5.91 -4.15 -12.12
N ASP A 234 -5.16 -3.56 -13.04
CA ASP A 234 -4.78 -4.12 -14.31
C ASP A 234 -3.28 -4.43 -14.41
N VAL A 235 -2.49 -4.02 -13.40
CA VAL A 235 -1.07 -4.35 -13.29
C VAL A 235 -0.79 -4.89 -11.89
N ASP A 236 -0.32 -6.13 -11.81
CA ASP A 236 0.17 -6.75 -10.57
C ASP A 236 1.69 -6.68 -10.54
N SER A 237 2.25 -6.13 -9.49
CA SER A 237 3.71 -6.01 -9.32
C SER A 237 4.37 -7.34 -8.96
N LEU A 238 3.61 -8.28 -8.39
CA LEU A 238 4.08 -9.54 -7.81
C LEU A 238 5.15 -9.36 -6.71
N ASP A 239 5.22 -8.17 -6.11
CA ASP A 239 6.20 -7.81 -5.08
C ASP A 239 6.09 -8.70 -3.82
N PHE A 240 4.88 -9.19 -3.52
CA PHE A 240 4.63 -10.12 -2.41
C PHE A 240 5.34 -11.48 -2.56
N THR A 241 5.82 -11.83 -3.76
CA THR A 241 6.65 -13.02 -3.97
C THR A 241 8.13 -12.81 -3.69
N SER A 242 8.53 -11.58 -3.35
CA SER A 242 9.90 -11.16 -3.09
C SER A 242 10.89 -11.52 -4.21
N PRO A 243 10.63 -11.10 -5.47
CA PRO A 243 11.43 -11.49 -6.63
C PRO A 243 12.68 -10.60 -6.84
N GLY A 244 12.91 -9.63 -5.95
CA GLY A 244 13.91 -8.59 -6.07
C GLY A 244 13.40 -7.31 -6.75
N ALA A 245 13.90 -6.15 -6.31
CA ALA A 245 13.45 -4.82 -6.76
C ALA A 245 13.49 -4.65 -8.28
N THR A 246 14.50 -5.17 -8.95
CA THR A 246 14.63 -5.11 -10.42
C THR A 246 13.49 -5.88 -11.11
N ALA A 247 13.10 -7.04 -10.56
CA ALA A 247 12.00 -7.82 -11.13
C ALA A 247 10.66 -7.13 -10.93
N VAL A 248 10.39 -6.56 -9.73
CA VAL A 248 9.21 -5.73 -9.43
C VAL A 248 9.12 -4.56 -10.42
N THR A 249 10.22 -3.81 -10.57
CA THR A 249 10.29 -2.65 -11.50
C THR A 249 9.95 -3.07 -12.92
N ARG A 250 10.58 -4.13 -13.43
CA ARG A 250 10.34 -4.65 -14.78
C ARG A 250 8.91 -5.13 -14.99
N GLN A 251 8.34 -5.85 -14.01
CA GLN A 251 6.97 -6.35 -14.05
C GLN A 251 5.97 -5.20 -14.17
N VAL A 252 6.10 -4.18 -13.33
CA VAL A 252 5.22 -2.99 -13.36
C VAL A 252 5.39 -2.24 -14.67
N LEU A 253 6.63 -1.91 -15.05
CA LEU A 253 6.91 -1.09 -16.24
C LEU A 253 6.56 -1.79 -17.56
N GLY A 254 6.50 -3.12 -17.58
CA GLY A 254 6.06 -3.93 -18.71
C GLY A 254 4.54 -3.88 -18.95
N GLY A 255 3.75 -3.69 -17.89
CA GLY A 255 2.29 -3.65 -17.98
C GLY A 255 1.67 -2.26 -17.93
N ILE A 256 2.39 -1.28 -17.36
CA ILE A 256 1.84 0.04 -17.06
C ILE A 256 1.64 0.90 -18.33
N ARG A 257 0.50 1.59 -18.36
CA ARG A 257 0.09 2.52 -19.44
C ARG A 257 -0.83 3.60 -18.85
N PRO A 258 -1.15 4.67 -19.58
CA PRO A 258 -2.11 5.66 -19.09
C PRO A 258 -3.37 5.02 -18.55
N GLY A 259 -3.82 5.46 -17.40
CA GLY A 259 -5.01 4.92 -16.71
C GLY A 259 -4.76 3.67 -15.88
N SER A 260 -3.58 3.04 -15.87
CA SER A 260 -3.33 1.82 -15.08
C SER A 260 -3.51 2.04 -13.59
N VAL A 261 -4.05 1.01 -12.93
CA VAL A 261 -4.07 0.83 -11.48
C VAL A 261 -3.10 -0.31 -11.16
N VAL A 262 -2.06 0.00 -10.41
CA VAL A 262 -1.00 -0.94 -10.04
C VAL A 262 -1.21 -1.45 -8.63
N SER A 263 -1.11 -2.77 -8.43
CA SER A 263 -1.14 -3.42 -7.11
C SER A 263 0.28 -3.56 -6.57
N LEU A 264 0.51 -3.04 -5.37
CA LEU A 264 1.75 -3.09 -4.59
C LEU A 264 1.41 -3.37 -3.12
N HIS A 265 2.40 -3.71 -2.30
CA HIS A 265 2.21 -4.02 -0.89
C HIS A 265 3.17 -3.23 -0.01
N PHE A 266 2.69 -2.75 1.15
CA PHE A 266 3.57 -2.36 2.24
C PHE A 266 4.18 -3.62 2.88
N GLY A 267 5.30 -3.50 3.55
CA GLY A 267 5.90 -4.64 4.28
C GLY A 267 6.88 -5.50 3.48
N TYR A 268 7.10 -5.23 2.19
CA TYR A 268 8.09 -5.94 1.38
C TYR A 268 9.28 -5.02 1.04
N ALA A 269 10.49 -5.48 1.36
CA ALA A 269 11.72 -4.72 1.11
C ALA A 269 11.92 -4.42 -0.38
N ASP A 270 11.52 -5.34 -1.24
CA ASP A 270 11.62 -5.20 -2.69
C ASP A 270 10.75 -4.05 -3.23
N THR A 271 9.57 -3.83 -2.63
CA THR A 271 8.69 -2.70 -2.97
C THR A 271 9.36 -1.37 -2.63
N VAL A 272 9.97 -1.29 -1.43
CA VAL A 272 10.72 -0.09 -0.99
C VAL A 272 11.86 0.21 -1.95
N ALA A 273 12.64 -0.80 -2.31
CA ALA A 273 13.80 -0.66 -3.19
C ALA A 273 13.43 -0.38 -4.65
N ALA A 274 12.25 -0.85 -5.10
CA ALA A 274 11.76 -0.63 -6.47
C ALA A 274 11.15 0.75 -6.68
N LEU A 275 10.53 1.33 -5.65
CA LEU A 275 9.70 2.53 -5.79
C LEU A 275 10.43 3.74 -6.39
N PRO A 276 11.68 4.10 -6.00
CA PRO A 276 12.40 5.22 -6.61
C PRO A 276 12.61 5.04 -8.12
N ALA A 277 12.99 3.84 -8.55
CA ALA A 277 13.17 3.54 -9.97
C ALA A 277 11.85 3.56 -10.74
N LEU A 278 10.76 3.09 -10.13
CA LEU A 278 9.41 3.16 -10.70
C LEU A 278 8.98 4.61 -10.91
N LEU A 279 9.10 5.44 -9.89
CA LEU A 279 8.70 6.85 -9.95
C LEU A 279 9.52 7.63 -10.98
N HIS A 280 10.85 7.42 -11.02
CA HIS A 280 11.72 8.02 -12.01
C HIS A 280 11.32 7.62 -13.45
N GLU A 281 11.04 6.34 -13.69
CA GLU A 281 10.67 5.86 -15.02
C GLU A 281 9.27 6.32 -15.44
N LEU A 282 8.33 6.46 -14.50
CA LEU A 282 7.03 7.07 -14.76
C LEU A 282 7.17 8.52 -15.22
N ASP A 283 7.99 9.31 -14.51
CA ASP A 283 8.28 10.69 -14.88
C ASP A 283 8.91 10.76 -16.28
N ARG A 284 9.92 9.92 -16.56
CA ARG A 284 10.56 9.82 -17.88
C ARG A 284 9.58 9.49 -19.01
N ARG A 285 8.51 8.71 -18.72
CA ARG A 285 7.42 8.39 -19.66
C ARG A 285 6.32 9.46 -19.69
N GLY A 286 6.45 10.52 -18.92
CA GLY A 286 5.43 11.56 -18.78
C GLY A 286 4.16 11.08 -18.07
N LEU A 287 4.22 9.99 -17.29
CA LEU A 287 3.11 9.43 -16.53
C LEU A 287 3.13 9.95 -15.09
N ARG A 288 2.06 10.59 -14.66
CA ARG A 288 1.93 11.11 -13.30
C ARG A 288 1.27 10.07 -12.40
N ALA A 289 1.93 9.72 -11.29
CA ALA A 289 1.34 8.91 -10.22
C ALA A 289 0.41 9.79 -9.37
N VAL A 290 -0.88 9.48 -9.39
CA VAL A 290 -1.96 10.20 -8.69
C VAL A 290 -2.78 9.23 -7.85
N THR A 291 -3.63 9.76 -6.95
CA THR A 291 -4.59 8.90 -6.25
C THR A 291 -5.58 8.26 -7.22
N THR A 292 -6.21 7.15 -6.82
CA THR A 292 -7.27 6.53 -7.63
C THR A 292 -8.44 7.49 -7.85
N THR A 293 -8.78 8.29 -6.85
CA THR A 293 -9.83 9.32 -6.96
C THR A 293 -9.50 10.35 -8.05
N GLU A 294 -8.26 10.81 -8.11
CA GLU A 294 -7.80 11.75 -9.15
C GLU A 294 -7.68 11.09 -10.54
N LEU A 295 -7.31 9.80 -10.58
CA LEU A 295 -7.24 9.05 -11.83
C LEU A 295 -8.61 8.99 -12.53
N LEU A 296 -9.69 8.87 -11.75
CA LEU A 296 -11.07 8.70 -12.24
C LEU A 296 -11.84 10.02 -12.38
N SER A 297 -11.31 11.11 -11.87
CA SER A 297 -11.88 12.48 -11.95
C SER A 297 -11.45 13.24 -13.22
#